data_bc6ce7c292b682163883cb34df919178
#
_entry.id   bc6ce7c292b682163883cb34df919178
#
_cell.length_a   1.000
_cell.length_b   1.000
_cell.length_c   1.000
_cell.angle_alpha   90.00
_cell.angle_beta   90.00
_cell.angle_gamma   90.00
#
_symmetry.space_group_name_H-M   'P 1'
#
loop_
_entity.id
_entity.type
_entity.pdbx_description
1 polymer ?
#
loop_
_entity_poly.entity_id
_entity_poly.type
_entity_poly.pdbx_seq_one_letter_code
_entity_poly.pdbx_strand_id
1 'polypeptide(L)'
;IYNTNLIIDNQGKVIGKHRKLVPTWAEKLTWTSGDGSSLKVYDTAVGPIGTLACGENTNTLARFTLLAQGELIHIANYISLPVAPPDYNMAEAIKIRAAAHSFEGKLFTIVSCSTISEEIKDALREDVPNVDELLTRKNSAFSGFIGPTGAVIGEPLIDEEGIVYAEIDLEKCIQPKQMHDILGHYNRFDIFDLRVNIAPTRKITFVDNHEDFNKR
;
A
#
# COMPACT_ATOMS: atom_id res chain seq x y z
N ILE A 1 16.58 -0.01 -9.88
CA ILE A 1 15.97 0.93 -8.90
C ILE A 1 14.59 0.40 -8.58
N TYR A 2 14.10 0.62 -7.34
CA TYR A 2 12.80 0.16 -6.85
C TYR A 2 12.07 1.28 -6.13
N ASN A 3 10.76 1.34 -6.28
CA ASN A 3 9.90 2.05 -5.35
C ASN A 3 9.79 1.20 -4.08
N THR A 4 10.07 1.79 -2.91
CA THR A 4 10.26 1.00 -1.68
C THR A 4 9.70 1.72 -0.46
N ASN A 5 8.85 1.05 0.30
CA ASN A 5 8.46 1.45 1.65
C ASN A 5 9.49 0.90 2.65
N LEU A 6 9.99 1.75 3.52
CA LEU A 6 10.83 1.36 4.65
C LEU A 6 10.01 1.37 5.93
N ILE A 7 10.21 0.36 6.77
CA ILE A 7 9.64 0.30 8.11
C ILE A 7 10.78 0.47 9.10
N ILE A 8 10.67 1.50 9.93
CA ILE A 8 11.68 1.89 10.90
C ILE A 8 11.03 1.77 12.29
N ASP A 9 11.68 1.08 13.21
CA ASP A 9 11.18 0.89 14.56
C ASP A 9 11.41 2.13 15.45
N ASN A 10 10.93 2.04 16.70
CA ASN A 10 11.07 3.10 17.70
C ASN A 10 12.51 3.32 18.19
N GLN A 11 13.47 2.50 17.75
CA GLN A 11 14.90 2.67 18.00
C GLN A 11 15.65 3.28 16.79
N GLY A 12 14.92 3.63 15.72
CA GLY A 12 15.50 4.13 14.48
C GLY A 12 16.11 3.06 13.58
N LYS A 13 15.88 1.78 13.86
CA LYS A 13 16.39 0.67 13.06
C LYS A 13 15.45 0.33 11.93
N VAL A 14 15.96 0.16 10.72
CA VAL A 14 15.19 -0.39 9.59
C VAL A 14 14.91 -1.87 9.86
N ILE A 15 13.67 -2.21 10.15
CA ILE A 15 13.20 -3.57 10.42
C ILE A 15 12.52 -4.21 9.21
N GLY A 16 12.11 -3.40 8.24
CA GLY A 16 11.43 -3.88 7.06
C GLY A 16 11.65 -3.02 5.82
N LYS A 17 11.46 -3.68 4.69
CA LYS A 17 11.55 -3.07 3.37
C LYS A 17 10.61 -3.78 2.41
N HIS A 18 9.56 -3.09 1.98
CA HIS A 18 8.67 -3.59 0.95
C HIS A 18 8.98 -2.91 -0.38
N ARG A 19 9.36 -3.69 -1.38
CA ARG A 19 9.54 -3.23 -2.76
C ARG A 19 8.22 -3.38 -3.50
N LYS A 20 7.72 -2.29 -4.08
CA LYS A 20 6.48 -2.31 -4.87
C LYS A 20 6.50 -3.45 -5.89
N LEU A 21 5.51 -4.34 -5.83
CA LEU A 21 5.47 -5.55 -6.65
C LEU A 21 5.40 -5.24 -8.14
N VAL A 22 4.56 -4.26 -8.50
CA VAL A 22 4.39 -3.85 -9.90
C VAL A 22 4.40 -2.33 -9.99
N PRO A 23 5.42 -1.73 -10.63
CA PRO A 23 5.39 -0.31 -10.95
C PRO A 23 4.18 0.03 -11.81
N THR A 24 3.53 1.16 -11.51
CA THR A 24 2.30 1.57 -12.17
C THR A 24 2.61 2.31 -13.47
N TRP A 25 2.06 1.87 -14.58
CA TRP A 25 2.11 2.52 -15.89
C TRP A 25 3.52 3.06 -16.23
N ALA A 26 3.72 4.38 -16.30
CA ALA A 26 4.98 5.03 -16.66
C ALA A 26 6.13 4.79 -15.64
N GLU A 27 5.81 4.41 -14.42
CA GLU A 27 6.83 4.03 -13.42
C GLU A 27 7.73 2.88 -13.94
N LYS A 28 7.20 2.02 -14.85
CA LYS A 28 7.95 0.92 -15.48
C LYS A 28 9.14 1.38 -16.32
N LEU A 29 9.18 2.64 -16.72
CA LEU A 29 10.32 3.24 -17.42
C LEU A 29 11.54 3.43 -16.51
N THR A 30 11.31 3.54 -15.19
CA THR A 30 12.34 3.86 -14.20
C THR A 30 12.54 2.75 -13.18
N TRP A 31 11.47 2.11 -12.71
CA TRP A 31 11.50 1.19 -11.57
C TRP A 31 11.25 -0.25 -11.95
N THR A 32 11.99 -1.13 -11.28
CA THR A 32 11.87 -2.59 -11.41
C THR A 32 10.79 -3.10 -10.45
N SER A 33 10.09 -4.16 -10.86
CA SER A 33 9.13 -4.88 -10.02
C SER A 33 9.81 -5.51 -8.80
N GLY A 34 9.15 -5.44 -7.66
CA GLY A 34 9.50 -6.21 -6.47
C GLY A 34 9.15 -7.68 -6.60
N ASP A 35 9.40 -8.43 -5.55
CA ASP A 35 9.05 -9.85 -5.44
C ASP A 35 8.32 -10.15 -4.12
N GLY A 36 7.84 -11.37 -3.96
CA GLY A 36 7.06 -11.77 -2.80
C GLY A 36 7.84 -11.84 -1.49
N SER A 37 9.18 -11.77 -1.52
CA SER A 37 10.01 -11.80 -0.31
C SER A 37 9.77 -10.61 0.62
N SER A 38 9.21 -9.54 0.09
CA SER A 38 8.92 -8.30 0.81
C SER A 38 7.44 -8.16 1.25
N LEU A 39 6.56 -9.11 0.88
CA LEU A 39 5.18 -9.17 1.37
C LEU A 39 5.13 -9.74 2.78
N LYS A 40 5.41 -8.89 3.76
CA LYS A 40 5.58 -9.29 5.15
C LYS A 40 4.93 -8.31 6.10
N VAL A 41 4.35 -8.83 7.17
CA VAL A 41 3.92 -8.07 8.35
C VAL A 41 5.05 -8.02 9.36
N TYR A 42 5.24 -6.89 9.99
CA TYR A 42 6.31 -6.62 10.94
C TYR A 42 5.74 -6.36 12.32
N ASP A 43 6.19 -7.12 13.30
CA ASP A 43 5.86 -6.88 14.69
C ASP A 43 6.57 -5.63 15.19
N THR A 44 5.81 -4.67 15.71
CA THR A 44 6.32 -3.40 16.21
C THR A 44 5.81 -3.11 17.61
N ALA A 45 6.37 -2.10 18.26
CA ALA A 45 5.92 -1.65 19.58
C ALA A 45 4.45 -1.15 19.59
N VAL A 46 3.88 -0.83 18.43
CA VAL A 46 2.50 -0.34 18.29
C VAL A 46 1.57 -1.40 17.66
N GLY A 47 2.07 -2.60 17.41
CA GLY A 47 1.32 -3.71 16.82
C GLY A 47 1.88 -4.19 15.48
N PRO A 48 1.25 -5.20 14.85
CA PRO A 48 1.69 -5.77 13.58
C PRO A 48 1.32 -4.85 12.41
N ILE A 49 2.36 -4.39 11.69
CA ILE A 49 2.25 -3.43 10.58
C ILE A 49 2.54 -4.11 9.25
N GLY A 50 1.64 -3.95 8.28
CA GLY A 50 1.88 -4.21 6.88
C GLY A 50 1.89 -2.92 6.05
N THR A 51 2.39 -3.00 4.82
CA THR A 51 2.42 -1.83 3.92
C THR A 51 2.36 -2.24 2.46
N LEU A 52 1.65 -1.45 1.68
CA LEU A 52 1.62 -1.52 0.22
C LEU A 52 1.74 -0.10 -0.38
N ALA A 53 2.33 -0.01 -1.57
CA ALA A 53 2.56 1.27 -2.24
C ALA A 53 1.53 1.54 -3.34
N CYS A 54 0.73 2.61 -3.18
CA CYS A 54 -0.15 3.19 -4.19
C CYS A 54 -1.13 2.15 -4.80
N GLY A 55 -1.09 1.93 -6.10
CA GLY A 55 -1.96 1.01 -6.83
C GLY A 55 -1.91 -0.45 -6.38
N GLU A 56 -0.86 -0.89 -5.68
CA GLU A 56 -0.80 -2.24 -5.09
C GLU A 56 -1.94 -2.50 -4.11
N ASN A 57 -2.45 -1.47 -3.46
CA ASN A 57 -3.60 -1.57 -2.56
C ASN A 57 -4.88 -2.06 -3.26
N THR A 58 -4.88 -2.13 -4.60
CA THR A 58 -5.93 -2.78 -5.39
C THR A 58 -5.75 -4.29 -5.49
N ASN A 59 -4.52 -4.80 -5.25
CA ASN A 59 -4.23 -6.23 -5.37
C ASN A 59 -4.77 -6.99 -4.15
N THR A 60 -5.91 -7.66 -4.34
CA THR A 60 -6.59 -8.41 -3.28
C THR A 60 -5.77 -9.57 -2.74
N LEU A 61 -4.93 -10.22 -3.59
CA LEU A 61 -4.06 -11.31 -3.14
C LEU A 61 -2.91 -10.81 -2.26
N ALA A 62 -2.33 -9.64 -2.59
CA ALA A 62 -1.31 -9.02 -1.75
C ALA A 62 -1.89 -8.59 -0.40
N ARG A 63 -3.07 -7.95 -0.39
CA ARG A 63 -3.79 -7.58 0.84
C ARG A 63 -4.12 -8.82 1.68
N PHE A 64 -4.66 -9.87 1.07
CA PHE A 64 -4.96 -11.13 1.75
C PHE A 64 -3.71 -11.77 2.36
N THR A 65 -2.58 -11.71 1.63
CA THR A 65 -1.29 -12.23 2.14
C THR A 65 -0.83 -11.52 3.41
N LEU A 66 -1.02 -10.19 3.50
CA LEU A 66 -0.70 -9.44 4.72
C LEU A 66 -1.68 -9.76 5.85
N LEU A 67 -2.98 -9.80 5.55
CA LEU A 67 -4.00 -10.20 6.53
C LEU A 67 -3.72 -11.58 7.13
N ALA A 68 -3.35 -12.55 6.30
CA ALA A 68 -3.03 -13.91 6.72
C ALA A 68 -1.81 -14.01 7.65
N GLN A 69 -0.99 -12.96 7.71
CA GLN A 69 0.13 -12.83 8.63
C GLN A 69 -0.23 -12.06 9.92
N GLY A 70 -1.51 -11.72 10.12
CA GLY A 70 -1.98 -11.06 11.34
C GLY A 70 -1.85 -9.53 11.32
N GLU A 71 -1.85 -8.90 10.16
CA GLU A 71 -1.84 -7.44 10.04
C GLU A 71 -3.01 -6.80 10.81
N LEU A 72 -2.72 -5.77 11.61
CA LEU A 72 -3.73 -4.94 12.30
C LEU A 72 -3.61 -3.46 11.95
N ILE A 73 -2.44 -3.02 11.47
CA ILE A 73 -2.21 -1.67 10.98
C ILE A 73 -1.64 -1.77 9.56
N HIS A 74 -2.33 -1.14 8.63
CA HIS A 74 -1.88 -1.06 7.24
C HIS A 74 -1.41 0.35 6.90
N ILE A 75 -0.21 0.47 6.34
CA ILE A 75 0.32 1.74 5.84
C ILE A 75 0.17 1.75 4.31
N ALA A 76 -0.65 2.66 3.81
CA ALA A 76 -0.91 2.85 2.39
C ALA A 76 -0.33 4.17 1.90
N ASN A 77 0.83 4.13 1.25
CA ASN A 77 1.49 5.31 0.72
C ASN A 77 1.07 5.55 -0.73
N TYR A 78 0.61 6.77 -1.02
CA TYR A 78 0.18 7.19 -2.35
C TYR A 78 0.93 8.44 -2.83
N ILE A 79 0.81 8.71 -4.11
CA ILE A 79 1.16 9.99 -4.72
C ILE A 79 -0.12 10.65 -5.22
N SER A 80 -0.16 11.97 -5.22
CA SER A 80 -1.15 12.73 -5.99
C SER A 80 -1.00 12.38 -7.47
N LEU A 81 -2.10 12.11 -8.15
CA LEU A 81 -2.11 11.76 -9.58
C LEU A 81 -3.09 12.68 -10.35
N PRO A 82 -2.78 13.98 -10.47
CA PRO A 82 -3.66 14.94 -11.12
C PRO A 82 -3.80 14.71 -12.63
N VAL A 83 -2.90 13.92 -13.23
CA VAL A 83 -2.93 13.54 -14.67
C VAL A 83 -3.91 12.40 -14.99
N ALA A 84 -4.63 11.87 -14.00
CA ALA A 84 -5.71 10.92 -14.24
C ALA A 84 -6.82 11.57 -15.13
N PRO A 85 -7.71 10.78 -15.77
CA PRO A 85 -8.82 11.32 -16.53
C PRO A 85 -9.61 12.38 -15.76
N PRO A 86 -10.17 13.42 -16.41
CA PRO A 86 -10.81 14.54 -15.72
C PRO A 86 -11.97 14.19 -14.78
N ASP A 87 -12.67 13.10 -15.06
CA ASP A 87 -13.78 12.55 -14.28
C ASP A 87 -13.35 11.57 -13.19
N TYR A 88 -12.03 11.26 -13.08
CA TYR A 88 -11.51 10.35 -12.10
C TYR A 88 -11.19 11.05 -10.79
N ASN A 89 -11.97 10.74 -9.75
CA ASN A 89 -11.70 11.22 -8.40
C ASN A 89 -10.67 10.31 -7.70
N MET A 90 -9.41 10.74 -7.70
CA MET A 90 -8.30 9.96 -7.13
C MET A 90 -8.42 9.84 -5.61
N ALA A 91 -8.83 10.91 -4.92
CA ALA A 91 -9.01 10.91 -3.47
C ALA A 91 -10.05 9.87 -3.05
N GLU A 92 -11.18 9.79 -3.76
CA GLU A 92 -12.20 8.77 -3.50
C GLU A 92 -11.70 7.37 -3.84
N ALA A 93 -10.97 7.21 -4.94
CA ALA A 93 -10.38 5.92 -5.32
C ALA A 93 -9.33 5.42 -4.30
N ILE A 94 -8.56 6.30 -3.68
CA ILE A 94 -7.66 5.97 -2.56
C ILE A 94 -8.47 5.52 -1.37
N LYS A 95 -9.48 6.28 -0.98
CA LYS A 95 -10.37 6.01 0.15
C LYS A 95 -11.08 4.66 0.00
N ILE A 96 -11.62 4.36 -1.18
CA ILE A 96 -12.27 3.06 -1.47
C ILE A 96 -11.33 1.89 -1.23
N ARG A 97 -10.08 1.95 -1.72
CA ARG A 97 -9.09 0.87 -1.53
C ARG A 97 -8.75 0.66 -0.06
N ALA A 98 -8.50 1.75 0.65
CA ALA A 98 -8.18 1.73 2.08
C ALA A 98 -9.38 1.22 2.90
N ALA A 99 -10.58 1.71 2.61
CA ALA A 99 -11.81 1.29 3.27
C ALA A 99 -12.12 -0.19 3.04
N ALA A 100 -11.94 -0.68 1.81
CA ALA A 100 -12.11 -2.10 1.49
C ALA A 100 -11.17 -2.98 2.33
N HIS A 101 -9.87 -2.64 2.39
CA HIS A 101 -8.90 -3.40 3.16
C HIS A 101 -9.22 -3.39 4.66
N SER A 102 -9.53 -2.21 5.21
CA SER A 102 -9.93 -2.07 6.61
C SER A 102 -11.20 -2.85 6.94
N PHE A 103 -12.22 -2.77 6.08
CA PHE A 103 -13.50 -3.45 6.30
C PHE A 103 -13.37 -4.97 6.16
N GLU A 104 -12.69 -5.46 5.15
CA GLU A 104 -12.50 -6.89 4.87
C GLU A 104 -11.64 -7.56 5.96
N GLY A 105 -10.53 -6.92 6.34
CA GLY A 105 -9.56 -7.45 7.30
C GLY A 105 -9.81 -7.07 8.75
N LYS A 106 -10.75 -6.13 9.01
CA LYS A 106 -11.01 -5.57 10.34
C LYS A 106 -9.75 -5.00 10.98
N LEU A 107 -9.11 -4.07 10.28
CA LEU A 107 -7.86 -3.42 10.69
C LEU A 107 -7.93 -1.91 10.51
N PHE A 108 -6.92 -1.20 10.99
CA PHE A 108 -6.76 0.23 10.73
C PHE A 108 -5.88 0.45 9.51
N THR A 109 -6.30 1.29 8.57
CA THR A 109 -5.45 1.76 7.47
C THR A 109 -5.07 3.21 7.68
N ILE A 110 -3.78 3.49 7.63
CA ILE A 110 -3.19 4.84 7.65
C ILE A 110 -2.79 5.18 6.23
N VAL A 111 -3.43 6.18 5.67
CA VAL A 111 -3.16 6.64 4.30
C VAL A 111 -2.31 7.89 4.35
N SER A 112 -1.18 7.86 3.63
CA SER A 112 -0.33 9.02 3.39
C SER A 112 -0.23 9.25 1.88
N CYS A 113 -0.57 10.44 1.44
CA CYS A 113 -0.52 10.83 0.04
C CYS A 113 0.27 12.13 -0.14
N SER A 114 1.16 12.18 -1.12
CA SER A 114 1.82 13.43 -1.47
C SER A 114 0.84 14.39 -2.14
N THR A 115 1.14 15.68 -2.07
CA THR A 115 0.50 16.72 -2.85
C THR A 115 1.42 17.21 -3.98
N ILE A 116 0.97 18.12 -4.80
CA ILE A 116 1.75 18.78 -5.85
C ILE A 116 2.03 20.21 -5.40
N SER A 117 3.29 20.49 -5.05
CA SER A 117 3.71 21.84 -4.66
C SER A 117 3.95 22.75 -5.87
N GLU A 118 4.03 24.08 -5.63
CA GLU A 118 4.37 25.03 -6.69
C GLU A 118 5.78 24.81 -7.25
N GLU A 119 6.74 24.37 -6.39
CA GLU A 119 8.11 24.05 -6.84
C GLU A 119 8.10 22.88 -7.86
N ILE A 120 7.22 21.89 -7.68
CA ILE A 120 7.06 20.80 -8.65
C ILE A 120 6.50 21.33 -9.96
N LYS A 121 5.50 22.22 -9.92
CA LYS A 121 4.94 22.84 -11.12
C LYS A 121 5.97 23.69 -11.83
N ASP A 122 6.71 24.53 -11.09
CA ASP A 122 7.78 25.38 -11.62
C ASP A 122 8.85 24.56 -12.34
N ALA A 123 9.28 23.45 -11.73
CA ALA A 123 10.27 22.56 -12.33
C ALA A 123 9.79 21.89 -13.63
N LEU A 124 8.47 21.75 -13.83
CA LEU A 124 7.88 21.09 -14.99
C LEU A 124 7.42 22.06 -16.09
N ARG A 125 7.29 23.37 -15.79
CA ARG A 125 6.74 24.35 -16.75
C ARG A 125 7.52 24.47 -18.05
N GLU A 126 8.84 24.23 -18.01
CA GLU A 126 9.67 24.29 -19.22
C GLU A 126 9.43 23.09 -20.15
N ASP A 127 9.16 21.91 -19.57
CA ASP A 127 9.12 20.64 -20.32
C ASP A 127 7.70 20.14 -20.60
N VAL A 128 6.70 20.59 -19.83
CA VAL A 128 5.33 20.09 -19.90
C VAL A 128 4.36 21.19 -20.27
N PRO A 129 3.90 21.23 -21.53
CA PRO A 129 2.83 22.14 -21.94
C PRO A 129 1.58 21.94 -21.06
N ASN A 130 0.93 23.03 -20.68
CA ASN A 130 -0.29 23.02 -19.86
C ASN A 130 -0.13 22.41 -18.46
N VAL A 131 1.08 22.46 -17.88
CA VAL A 131 1.36 21.89 -16.56
C VAL A 131 0.41 22.41 -15.48
N ASP A 132 0.10 23.70 -15.51
CA ASP A 132 -0.80 24.31 -14.52
C ASP A 132 -2.21 23.74 -14.61
N GLU A 133 -2.74 23.50 -15.81
CA GLU A 133 -4.05 22.86 -16.00
C GLU A 133 -4.03 21.41 -15.51
N LEU A 134 -2.98 20.66 -15.85
CA LEU A 134 -2.85 19.25 -15.49
C LEU A 134 -2.65 19.06 -13.99
N LEU A 135 -1.84 19.90 -13.34
CA LEU A 135 -1.42 19.69 -11.95
C LEU A 135 -2.27 20.42 -10.89
N THR A 136 -3.30 21.19 -11.29
CA THR A 136 -4.22 21.86 -10.36
C THR A 136 -5.56 21.16 -10.16
N ARG A 137 -5.71 19.92 -10.63
CA ARG A 137 -6.95 19.18 -10.48
C ARG A 137 -7.25 18.88 -9.02
N LYS A 138 -8.51 19.07 -8.64
CA LYS A 138 -9.03 18.77 -7.31
C LYS A 138 -9.27 17.26 -7.13
N ASN A 139 -9.33 16.84 -5.86
CA ASN A 139 -9.55 15.43 -5.46
C ASN A 139 -8.46 14.50 -6.02
N SER A 140 -7.21 14.94 -6.01
CA SER A 140 -6.06 14.20 -6.49
C SER A 140 -5.28 13.47 -5.38
N ALA A 141 -5.49 13.86 -4.12
CA ALA A 141 -4.81 13.31 -2.94
C ALA A 141 -5.78 13.14 -1.76
N PHE A 142 -5.56 12.07 -0.99
CA PHE A 142 -6.25 11.79 0.28
C PHE A 142 -5.25 11.29 1.31
N SER A 143 -5.20 11.91 2.48
CA SER A 143 -4.44 11.44 3.65
C SER A 143 -5.35 11.37 4.87
N GLY A 144 -5.29 10.27 5.63
CA GLY A 144 -6.17 10.09 6.77
C GLY A 144 -6.15 8.67 7.33
N PHE A 145 -7.05 8.42 8.27
CA PHE A 145 -7.18 7.14 8.96
C PHE A 145 -8.51 6.49 8.61
N ILE A 146 -8.49 5.18 8.40
CA ILE A 146 -9.69 4.36 8.18
C ILE A 146 -9.72 3.27 9.24
N GLY A 147 -10.87 3.13 9.90
CA GLY A 147 -11.08 2.16 10.97
C GLY A 147 -11.57 0.79 10.48
N PRO A 148 -11.70 -0.19 11.38
CA PRO A 148 -12.10 -1.57 11.06
C PRO A 148 -13.50 -1.72 10.44
N THR A 149 -14.31 -0.69 10.51
CA THR A 149 -15.63 -0.63 9.86
C THR A 149 -15.60 -0.07 8.44
N GLY A 150 -14.41 0.33 7.94
CA GLY A 150 -14.24 1.01 6.65
C GLY A 150 -14.55 2.50 6.69
N ALA A 151 -14.91 3.06 7.85
CA ALA A 151 -15.19 4.47 8.02
C ALA A 151 -13.91 5.29 8.24
N VAL A 152 -13.90 6.53 7.74
CA VAL A 152 -12.85 7.51 8.04
C VAL A 152 -12.91 7.89 9.51
N ILE A 153 -11.75 8.02 10.14
CA ILE A 153 -11.59 8.47 11.52
C ILE A 153 -10.99 9.88 11.51
N GLY A 154 -11.66 10.80 12.19
CA GLY A 154 -11.24 12.21 12.25
C GLY A 154 -11.40 12.94 10.92
N GLU A 155 -10.67 14.04 10.77
CA GLU A 155 -10.73 14.89 9.58
C GLU A 155 -9.55 14.54 8.65
N PRO A 156 -9.81 14.02 7.45
CA PRO A 156 -8.76 13.75 6.46
C PRO A 156 -8.31 15.03 5.78
N LEU A 157 -7.11 15.00 5.19
CA LEU A 157 -6.64 16.02 4.26
C LEU A 157 -6.94 15.58 2.82
N ILE A 158 -7.51 16.49 2.02
CA ILE A 158 -7.77 16.29 0.59
C ILE A 158 -7.10 17.43 -0.15
N ASP A 159 -6.11 17.08 -0.99
CA ASP A 159 -5.29 18.04 -1.76
C ASP A 159 -4.52 19.06 -0.89
N GLU A 160 -4.38 18.81 0.39
CA GLU A 160 -3.77 19.73 1.35
C GLU A 160 -2.51 19.09 1.97
N GLU A 161 -1.51 19.93 2.26
CA GLU A 161 -0.35 19.56 3.08
C GLU A 161 -0.70 19.73 4.56
N GLY A 162 -0.27 18.76 5.36
CA GLY A 162 -0.49 18.83 6.79
C GLY A 162 -0.19 17.53 7.51
N ILE A 163 -0.56 17.49 8.78
CA ILE A 163 -0.45 16.32 9.65
C ILE A 163 -1.83 15.96 10.17
N VAL A 164 -2.24 14.71 9.96
CA VAL A 164 -3.47 14.17 10.51
C VAL A 164 -3.14 13.34 11.73
N TYR A 165 -3.93 13.51 12.80
CA TYR A 165 -3.81 12.72 14.02
C TYR A 165 -5.11 11.94 14.27
N ALA A 166 -4.97 10.71 14.75
CA ALA A 166 -6.09 9.92 15.25
C ALA A 166 -5.62 9.02 16.39
N GLU A 167 -6.50 8.79 17.35
CA GLU A 167 -6.33 7.75 18.35
C GLU A 167 -6.90 6.45 17.79
N ILE A 168 -6.10 5.39 17.77
CA ILE A 168 -6.51 4.06 17.37
C ILE A 168 -6.35 3.08 18.53
N ASP A 169 -7.32 2.18 18.65
CA ASP A 169 -7.34 1.14 19.64
C ASP A 169 -7.46 -0.21 18.93
N LEU A 170 -6.39 -1.01 18.95
CA LEU A 170 -6.34 -2.28 18.23
C LEU A 170 -7.33 -3.32 18.74
N GLU A 171 -7.83 -3.19 19.98
CA GLU A 171 -8.88 -4.08 20.47
C GLU A 171 -10.19 -3.93 19.67
N LYS A 172 -10.42 -2.76 19.07
CA LYS A 172 -11.56 -2.53 18.17
C LYS A 172 -11.51 -3.36 16.87
N CYS A 173 -10.38 -4.00 16.57
CA CYS A 173 -10.28 -4.96 15.48
C CYS A 173 -10.89 -6.32 15.83
N ILE A 174 -11.01 -6.67 17.13
CA ILE A 174 -11.38 -8.02 17.60
C ILE A 174 -12.87 -8.29 17.40
N GLN A 175 -13.73 -7.44 17.97
CA GLN A 175 -15.17 -7.67 17.94
C GLN A 175 -15.76 -7.78 16.52
N PRO A 176 -15.40 -6.90 15.57
CA PRO A 176 -15.88 -7.03 14.20
C PRO A 176 -15.45 -8.34 13.51
N LYS A 177 -14.28 -8.89 13.85
CA LYS A 177 -13.82 -10.19 13.31
C LYS A 177 -14.69 -11.36 13.74
N GLN A 178 -15.34 -11.29 14.91
CA GLN A 178 -16.25 -12.33 15.36
C GLN A 178 -17.50 -12.47 14.47
N MET A 179 -17.89 -11.37 13.81
CA MET A 179 -19.07 -11.36 12.96
C MET A 179 -18.74 -11.51 11.47
N HIS A 180 -17.63 -10.93 11.04
CA HIS A 180 -17.35 -10.77 9.63
C HIS A 180 -15.90 -10.37 9.36
N ASP A 181 -15.12 -11.29 8.81
CA ASP A 181 -13.82 -11.01 8.20
C ASP A 181 -13.55 -12.02 7.08
N ILE A 182 -12.58 -11.71 6.20
CA ILE A 182 -12.27 -12.59 5.07
C ILE A 182 -11.30 -13.71 5.42
N LEU A 183 -10.70 -13.71 6.60
CA LEU A 183 -9.76 -14.76 7.03
C LEU A 183 -10.45 -15.85 7.85
N GLY A 184 -11.07 -15.45 8.95
CA GLY A 184 -11.58 -16.40 9.92
C GLY A 184 -13.01 -16.81 9.67
N HIS A 185 -13.84 -15.92 9.11
CA HIS A 185 -15.29 -16.13 9.02
C HIS A 185 -15.77 -16.50 7.60
N TYR A 186 -15.37 -15.72 6.60
CA TYR A 186 -15.81 -15.93 5.22
C TYR A 186 -14.73 -16.57 4.34
N ASN A 187 -13.92 -17.45 4.92
CA ASN A 187 -12.93 -18.21 4.18
C ASN A 187 -13.30 -19.70 4.07
N ARG A 188 -12.87 -20.30 2.98
CA ARG A 188 -13.02 -21.70 2.68
C ARG A 188 -11.67 -22.25 2.20
N PHE A 189 -10.76 -22.48 3.16
CA PHE A 189 -9.43 -23.03 2.88
C PHE A 189 -9.46 -24.46 2.29
N ASP A 190 -10.59 -25.14 2.37
CA ASP A 190 -10.84 -26.38 1.67
C ASP A 190 -11.14 -26.20 0.17
N ILE A 191 -11.47 -24.97 -0.27
CA ILE A 191 -11.75 -24.59 -1.66
C ILE A 191 -10.62 -23.75 -2.25
N PHE A 192 -10.08 -22.79 -1.47
CA PHE A 192 -9.08 -21.82 -1.91
C PHE A 192 -7.72 -22.11 -1.29
N ASP A 193 -6.71 -22.33 -2.13
CA ASP A 193 -5.31 -22.50 -1.76
C ASP A 193 -4.49 -21.35 -2.35
N LEU A 194 -4.13 -20.36 -1.53
CA LEU A 194 -3.24 -19.27 -1.94
C LEU A 194 -1.80 -19.64 -1.60
N ARG A 195 -0.96 -19.77 -2.63
CA ARG A 195 0.48 -19.97 -2.49
C ARG A 195 1.21 -18.72 -2.91
N VAL A 196 2.06 -18.21 -2.03
CA VAL A 196 2.86 -17.02 -2.27
C VAL A 196 4.33 -17.42 -2.36
N ASN A 197 4.98 -17.12 -3.48
CA ASN A 197 6.42 -17.32 -3.61
C ASN A 197 7.15 -16.20 -2.86
N ILE A 198 7.73 -16.52 -1.73
CA ILE A 198 8.52 -15.60 -0.89
C ILE A 198 10.03 -15.67 -1.15
N ALA A 199 10.47 -16.45 -2.12
CA ALA A 199 11.87 -16.50 -2.49
C ALA A 199 12.28 -15.17 -3.17
N PRO A 200 13.41 -14.55 -2.77
CA PRO A 200 13.91 -13.36 -3.44
C PRO A 200 14.25 -13.67 -4.90
N THR A 201 13.81 -12.79 -5.81
CA THR A 201 14.19 -12.90 -7.22
C THR A 201 15.69 -12.66 -7.39
N ARG A 202 16.41 -13.69 -7.81
CA ARG A 202 17.83 -13.61 -8.15
C ARG A 202 17.98 -13.41 -9.65
N LYS A 203 18.76 -12.42 -10.06
CA LYS A 203 19.09 -12.20 -11.47
C LYS A 203 20.02 -13.28 -12.02
N ILE A 204 20.87 -13.84 -11.16
CA ILE A 204 21.85 -14.87 -11.49
C ILE A 204 21.77 -15.94 -10.40
N THR A 205 21.72 -17.18 -10.81
CA THR A 205 21.91 -18.34 -9.96
C THR A 205 23.12 -19.12 -10.48
N PHE A 206 24.13 -19.23 -9.64
CA PHE A 206 25.28 -20.09 -9.94
C PHE A 206 24.89 -21.52 -9.59
N VAL A 207 25.12 -22.43 -10.51
CA VAL A 207 24.87 -23.87 -10.35
C VAL A 207 26.18 -24.61 -10.55
N ASP A 208 26.48 -25.55 -9.66
CA ASP A 208 27.77 -26.25 -9.66
C ASP A 208 27.78 -27.48 -10.57
N ASN A 209 26.61 -27.93 -11.02
CA ASN A 209 26.49 -29.10 -11.89
C ASN A 209 25.27 -29.02 -12.83
N HIS A 210 25.28 -29.87 -13.88
CA HIS A 210 24.24 -29.91 -14.93
C HIS A 210 22.86 -30.37 -14.42
N GLU A 211 22.80 -31.13 -13.33
CA GLU A 211 21.52 -31.64 -12.80
C GLU A 211 20.66 -30.55 -12.17
N ASP A 212 21.29 -29.53 -11.56
CA ASP A 212 20.57 -28.41 -10.95
C ASP A 212 20.02 -27.42 -11.99
N PHE A 213 20.58 -27.39 -13.18
CA PHE A 213 20.12 -26.55 -14.28
C PHE A 213 18.76 -27.00 -14.85
N ASN A 214 18.46 -28.30 -14.78
CA ASN A 214 17.26 -28.91 -15.37
C ASN A 214 16.07 -29.03 -14.40
N LYS A 215 16.20 -28.57 -13.14
CA LYS A 215 15.15 -28.66 -12.09
C LYS A 215 14.24 -27.42 -12.03
N ARG A 216 13.96 -26.76 -13.14
CA ARG A 216 13.02 -25.62 -13.18
C ARG A 216 11.67 -26.04 -13.72
#